data_d5ab2a55423ff9d30eb4a8a33daf0eac
#
_entry.id   d5ab2a55423ff9d30eb4a8a33daf0eac
#
_cell.length_a   1.000
_cell.length_b   1.000
_cell.length_c   1.000
_cell.angle_alpha   90.00
_cell.angle_beta   90.00
_cell.angle_gamma   90.00
#
_symmetry.space_group_name_H-M   'P 1'
#
loop_
_entity.id
_entity.type
_entity.pdbx_description
1 polymer ?
#
loop_
_entity_poly.entity_id
_entity_poly.type
_entity_poly.pdbx_seq_one_letter_code
_entity_poly.pdbx_strand_id
1 'polypeptide(L)'
;MKFIPFILFTVCTNAAAQLMLKQGMTNLSPITLGPLSFAGDTLVGKLGMTLLNPWVMAGLITFVVSMASHLFVLSKVEISFAFPFLSLAYIIVAVAAWTWFGEDLNNYRLAGIALICAGTVLIAQGGEGKKRDDTQTLTQLSEATKP
;
A
#
# COMPACT_ATOMS: atom_id res chain seq x y z
N MET A 1 10.24 -0.22 -17.90
CA MET A 1 10.03 0.99 -17.07
C MET A 1 8.71 1.75 -17.35
N LYS A 2 7.83 1.27 -18.23
CA LYS A 2 6.56 1.97 -18.59
C LYS A 2 5.48 1.87 -17.49
N PHE A 3 5.60 0.94 -16.54
CA PHE A 3 4.59 0.69 -15.51
C PHE A 3 4.85 1.38 -14.16
N ILE A 4 6.02 2.00 -13.97
CA ILE A 4 6.38 2.70 -12.72
C ILE A 4 5.37 3.80 -12.35
N PRO A 5 4.97 4.72 -13.26
CA PRO A 5 4.00 5.76 -12.91
C PRO A 5 2.64 5.18 -12.53
N PHE A 6 2.25 4.05 -13.11
CA PHE A 6 1.00 3.39 -12.76
C PHE A 6 1.07 2.71 -11.38
N ILE A 7 2.20 2.12 -11.03
CA ILE A 7 2.46 1.58 -9.68
C ILE A 7 2.40 2.71 -8.65
N LEU A 8 3.07 3.84 -8.90
CA LEU A 8 3.04 5.00 -8.02
C LEU A 8 1.62 5.55 -7.84
N PHE A 9 0.86 5.65 -8.92
CA PHE A 9 -0.55 6.05 -8.85
C PHE A 9 -1.37 5.12 -7.96
N THR A 10 -1.21 3.80 -8.11
CA THR A 10 -1.88 2.80 -7.28
C THR A 10 -1.50 2.93 -5.80
N VAL A 11 -0.21 3.15 -5.51
CA VAL A 11 0.30 3.33 -4.14
C VAL A 11 -0.27 4.60 -3.52
N CYS A 12 -0.27 5.73 -4.25
CA CYS A 12 -0.83 7.00 -3.77
C CYS A 12 -2.34 6.89 -3.52
N THR A 13 -3.07 6.24 -4.42
CA THR A 13 -4.52 6.02 -4.28
C THR A 13 -4.83 5.14 -3.08
N ASN A 14 -4.03 4.09 -2.85
CA ASN A 14 -4.17 3.24 -1.67
C ASN A 14 -3.89 3.99 -0.36
N ALA A 15 -2.84 4.81 -0.33
CA ALA A 15 -2.54 5.65 0.83
C ALA A 15 -3.66 6.66 1.11
N ALA A 16 -4.20 7.32 0.07
CA ALA A 16 -5.33 8.24 0.19
C ALA A 16 -6.58 7.55 0.74
N ALA A 17 -6.90 6.34 0.26
CA ALA A 17 -8.01 5.54 0.78
C ALA A 17 -7.87 5.25 2.28
N GLN A 18 -6.66 4.85 2.73
CA GLN A 18 -6.39 4.60 4.14
C GLN A 18 -6.54 5.87 5.00
N LEU A 19 -6.11 7.03 4.50
CA LEU A 19 -6.27 8.30 5.21
C LEU A 19 -7.74 8.72 5.32
N MET A 20 -8.53 8.54 4.26
CA MET A 20 -9.98 8.80 4.29
C MET A 20 -10.71 7.88 5.27
N LEU A 21 -10.37 6.58 5.30
CA LEU A 21 -10.91 5.63 6.26
C LEU A 21 -10.54 6.03 7.69
N LYS A 22 -9.29 6.41 7.94
CA LYS A 22 -8.86 6.88 9.25
C LYS A 22 -9.61 8.14 9.68
N GLN A 23 -9.75 9.12 8.80
CA GLN A 23 -10.53 10.35 9.08
C GLN A 23 -11.98 10.02 9.43
N GLY A 24 -12.61 9.13 8.66
CA GLY A 24 -13.97 8.69 8.94
C GLY A 24 -14.10 8.00 10.29
N MET A 25 -13.16 7.13 10.63
CA MET A 25 -13.14 6.43 11.92
C MET A 25 -12.86 7.36 13.10
N THR A 26 -11.97 8.34 12.95
CA THR A 26 -11.67 9.34 14.00
C THR A 26 -12.91 10.18 14.33
N ASN A 27 -13.69 10.53 13.33
CA ASN A 27 -14.94 11.28 13.54
C ASN A 27 -16.04 10.45 14.24
N LEU A 28 -16.00 9.12 14.11
CA LEU A 28 -16.95 8.20 14.75
C LEU A 28 -16.52 7.70 16.13
N SER A 29 -15.25 7.81 16.46
CA SER A 29 -14.62 7.21 17.64
C SER A 29 -15.33 7.50 18.98
N PRO A 30 -15.85 8.73 19.26
CA PRO A 30 -16.53 9.00 20.52
C PRO A 30 -17.92 8.32 20.64
N ILE A 31 -18.54 7.93 19.53
CA ILE A 31 -19.93 7.44 19.51
C ILE A 31 -20.00 5.90 19.48
N THR A 32 -19.02 5.23 18.85
CA THR A 32 -19.12 3.80 18.52
C THR A 32 -18.27 2.88 19.38
N LEU A 33 -17.25 3.39 20.07
CA LEU A 33 -16.31 2.58 20.85
C LEU A 33 -16.61 2.55 22.36
N GLY A 34 -17.86 2.87 22.75
CA GLY A 34 -18.34 2.51 24.09
C GLY A 34 -18.18 1.00 24.33
N PRO A 35 -18.20 0.53 25.59
CA PRO A 35 -17.90 -0.86 25.93
C PRO A 35 -18.67 -1.81 24.99
N LEU A 36 -17.95 -2.73 24.37
CA LEU A 36 -18.46 -3.77 23.49
C LEU A 36 -19.52 -4.59 24.25
N SER A 37 -20.75 -4.09 24.26
CA SER A 37 -21.89 -4.90 24.66
C SER A 37 -22.15 -5.89 23.53
N PHE A 38 -21.87 -7.15 23.77
CA PHE A 38 -22.12 -8.27 22.86
C PHE A 38 -23.62 -8.56 22.66
N ALA A 39 -24.47 -7.54 22.68
CA ALA A 39 -25.86 -7.66 22.30
C ALA A 39 -25.98 -7.43 20.80
N GLY A 40 -26.36 -8.44 20.05
CA GLY A 40 -26.34 -8.54 18.59
C GLY A 40 -26.94 -7.34 17.80
N ASP A 41 -27.88 -6.60 18.34
CA ASP A 41 -28.50 -5.42 17.72
C ASP A 41 -27.58 -4.20 17.66
N THR A 42 -26.66 -4.08 18.60
CA THR A 42 -25.78 -2.90 18.71
C THR A 42 -24.63 -2.94 17.72
N LEU A 43 -24.14 -4.12 17.34
CA LEU A 43 -23.03 -4.30 16.38
C LEU A 43 -23.46 -3.94 14.95
N VAL A 44 -24.61 -4.41 14.54
CA VAL A 44 -25.16 -4.14 13.18
C VAL A 44 -25.48 -2.66 13.03
N GLY A 45 -26.06 -2.04 14.05
CA GLY A 45 -26.34 -0.59 14.06
C GLY A 45 -25.07 0.25 13.99
N LYS A 46 -24.04 -0.11 14.76
CA LYS A 46 -22.73 0.57 14.75
C LYS A 46 -22.00 0.41 13.42
N LEU A 47 -22.00 -0.78 12.83
CA LEU A 47 -21.48 -1.04 11.51
C LEU A 47 -22.23 -0.24 10.44
N GLY A 48 -23.56 -0.20 10.52
CA GLY A 48 -24.37 0.58 9.60
C GLY A 48 -24.04 2.08 9.65
N MET A 49 -23.94 2.66 10.85
CA MET A 49 -23.57 4.06 11.02
C MET A 49 -22.14 4.36 10.52
N THR A 50 -21.21 3.43 10.75
CA THR A 50 -19.83 3.56 10.27
C THR A 50 -19.78 3.53 8.74
N LEU A 51 -20.48 2.61 8.10
CA LEU A 51 -20.55 2.49 6.65
C LEU A 51 -21.27 3.66 5.99
N LEU A 52 -22.27 4.27 6.66
CA LEU A 52 -22.99 5.44 6.14
C LEU A 52 -22.23 6.76 6.29
N ASN A 53 -21.10 6.77 6.99
CA ASN A 53 -20.26 7.94 7.08
C ASN A 53 -19.66 8.28 5.69
N PRO A 54 -19.83 9.51 5.17
CA PRO A 54 -19.37 9.87 3.83
C PRO A 54 -17.86 9.71 3.64
N TRP A 55 -17.06 9.92 4.67
CA TRP A 55 -15.61 9.73 4.63
C TRP A 55 -15.22 8.25 4.55
N VAL A 56 -15.94 7.39 5.29
CA VAL A 56 -15.72 5.95 5.24
C VAL A 56 -16.17 5.38 3.89
N MET A 57 -17.32 5.81 3.38
CA MET A 57 -17.82 5.40 2.06
C MET A 57 -16.85 5.82 0.94
N ALA A 58 -16.40 7.08 0.96
CA ALA A 58 -15.43 7.57 -0.02
C ALA A 58 -14.11 6.79 0.07
N GLY A 59 -13.60 6.56 1.28
CA GLY A 59 -12.40 5.77 1.52
C GLY A 59 -12.53 4.32 1.03
N LEU A 60 -13.69 3.69 1.27
CA LEU A 60 -13.95 2.32 0.85
C LEU A 60 -14.02 2.19 -0.68
N ILE A 61 -14.72 3.12 -1.35
CA ILE A 61 -14.79 3.16 -2.82
C ILE A 61 -13.39 3.36 -3.40
N THR A 62 -12.64 4.32 -2.88
CA THR A 62 -11.26 4.58 -3.30
C THR A 62 -10.36 3.35 -3.07
N PHE A 63 -10.55 2.64 -1.98
CA PHE A 63 -9.83 1.40 -1.67
C PHE A 63 -10.14 0.30 -2.69
N VAL A 64 -11.41 0.09 -3.06
CA VAL A 64 -11.81 -0.89 -4.08
C VAL A 64 -11.19 -0.55 -5.44
N VAL A 65 -11.20 0.72 -5.84
CA VAL A 65 -10.56 1.19 -7.08
C VAL A 65 -9.04 0.95 -7.03
N SER A 66 -8.40 1.27 -5.91
CA SER A 66 -6.97 1.02 -5.70
C SER A 66 -6.65 -0.47 -5.79
N MET A 67 -7.47 -1.33 -5.17
CA MET A 67 -7.29 -2.78 -5.20
C MET A 67 -7.42 -3.35 -6.62
N ALA A 68 -8.42 -2.90 -7.38
CA ALA A 68 -8.58 -3.28 -8.78
C ALA A 68 -7.37 -2.85 -9.63
N SER A 69 -6.89 -1.63 -9.45
CA SER A 69 -5.67 -1.13 -10.09
C SER A 69 -4.44 -1.94 -9.70
N HIS A 70 -4.34 -2.33 -8.42
CA HIS A 70 -3.23 -3.15 -7.93
C HIS A 70 -3.23 -4.54 -8.56
N LEU A 71 -4.38 -5.21 -8.66
CA LEU A 71 -4.52 -6.49 -9.33
C LEU A 71 -4.14 -6.40 -10.82
N PHE A 72 -4.50 -5.31 -11.48
CA PHE A 72 -4.09 -5.07 -12.87
C PHE A 72 -2.57 -4.92 -13.00
N VAL A 73 -1.91 -4.22 -12.07
CA VAL A 73 -0.44 -4.14 -12.02
C VAL A 73 0.17 -5.52 -11.83
N LEU A 74 -0.31 -6.32 -10.87
CA LEU A 74 0.19 -7.66 -10.59
C LEU A 74 0.06 -8.60 -11.79
N SER A 75 -0.95 -8.39 -12.66
CA SER A 75 -1.10 -9.19 -13.89
C SER A 75 -0.03 -8.90 -14.95
N LYS A 76 0.68 -7.77 -14.84
CA LYS A 76 1.65 -7.29 -15.84
C LYS A 76 3.09 -7.21 -15.34
N VAL A 77 3.28 -7.24 -14.01
CA VAL A 77 4.58 -7.04 -13.36
C VAL A 77 4.83 -8.18 -12.38
N GLU A 78 6.07 -8.60 -12.26
CA GLU A 78 6.47 -9.61 -11.28
C GLU A 78 6.16 -9.14 -9.86
N ILE A 79 5.61 -10.03 -9.05
CA ILE A 79 5.21 -9.77 -7.66
C ILE A 79 6.40 -9.22 -6.85
N SER A 80 7.58 -9.82 -7.01
CA SER A 80 8.80 -9.41 -6.31
C SER A 80 9.22 -7.97 -6.62
N PHE A 81 8.81 -7.43 -7.77
CA PHE A 81 9.05 -6.04 -8.14
C PHE A 81 7.95 -5.10 -7.64
N ALA A 82 6.69 -5.53 -7.67
CA ALA A 82 5.55 -4.70 -7.29
C ALA A 82 5.47 -4.44 -5.78
N PHE A 83 5.75 -5.44 -4.95
CA PHE A 83 5.62 -5.34 -3.49
C PHE A 83 6.57 -4.33 -2.83
N PRO A 84 7.84 -4.20 -3.23
CA PRO A 84 8.70 -3.15 -2.68
C PRO A 84 8.12 -1.73 -2.84
N PHE A 85 7.44 -1.45 -3.95
CA PHE A 85 6.82 -0.15 -4.15
C PHE A 85 5.63 0.14 -3.22
N LEU A 86 4.94 -0.91 -2.73
CA LEU A 86 3.90 -0.74 -1.72
C LEU A 86 4.46 -0.18 -0.40
N SER A 87 5.75 -0.39 -0.12
CA SER A 87 6.37 0.17 1.08
C SER A 87 6.42 1.71 1.05
N LEU A 88 6.38 2.33 -0.14
CA LEU A 88 6.22 3.78 -0.26
C LEU A 88 4.92 4.28 0.37
N ALA A 89 3.86 3.46 0.38
CA ALA A 89 2.61 3.81 1.06
C ALA A 89 2.82 4.08 2.55
N TYR A 90 3.72 3.34 3.20
CA TYR A 90 4.04 3.56 4.63
C TYR A 90 4.64 4.94 4.87
N ILE A 91 5.50 5.43 3.97
CA ILE A 91 6.09 6.76 4.08
C ILE A 91 4.99 7.82 3.94
N ILE A 92 4.15 7.70 2.92
CA ILE A 92 3.07 8.65 2.63
C ILE A 92 2.10 8.70 3.81
N VAL A 93 1.68 7.53 4.32
CA VAL A 93 0.77 7.43 5.47
C VAL A 93 1.40 7.98 6.74
N ALA A 94 2.69 7.69 7.00
CA ALA A 94 3.39 8.19 8.18
C ALA A 94 3.54 9.71 8.17
N VAL A 95 3.92 10.30 7.01
CA VAL A 95 4.01 11.75 6.85
C VAL A 95 2.65 12.41 7.01
N ALA A 96 1.61 11.85 6.41
CA ALA A 96 0.25 12.35 6.54
C ALA A 96 -0.29 12.21 7.98
N ALA A 97 0.01 11.11 8.66
CA ALA A 97 -0.36 10.91 10.05
C ALA A 97 0.27 11.96 10.97
N TRP A 98 1.53 12.28 10.73
CA TRP A 98 2.21 13.34 11.48
C TRP A 98 1.66 14.74 11.18
N THR A 99 1.45 15.07 9.88
CA THR A 99 1.07 16.43 9.47
C THR A 99 -0.41 16.73 9.69
N TRP A 100 -1.31 15.77 9.44
CA TRP A 100 -2.75 15.98 9.50
C TRP A 100 -3.41 15.50 10.79
N PHE A 101 -2.91 14.42 11.34
CA PHE A 101 -3.47 13.83 12.56
C PHE A 101 -2.68 14.19 13.83
N GLY A 102 -1.55 14.90 13.70
CA GLY A 102 -0.72 15.33 14.86
C GLY A 102 -0.16 14.14 15.64
N GLU A 103 0.03 12.97 14.98
CA GLU A 103 0.59 11.79 15.62
C GLU A 103 2.09 11.98 15.89
N ASP A 104 2.53 11.68 17.10
CA ASP A 104 3.94 11.69 17.43
C ASP A 104 4.67 10.53 16.73
N LEU A 105 5.59 10.88 15.82
CA LEU A 105 6.52 9.93 15.23
C LEU A 105 7.63 9.63 16.24
N ASN A 106 7.46 8.54 16.99
CA ASN A 106 8.51 8.05 17.86
C ASN A 106 9.75 7.63 17.03
N ASN A 107 10.95 7.85 17.58
CA ASN A 107 12.22 7.49 16.94
C ASN A 107 12.27 6.04 16.45
N TYR A 108 11.60 5.11 17.15
CA TYR A 108 11.48 3.72 16.72
C TYR A 108 10.66 3.56 15.45
N ARG A 109 9.57 4.33 15.27
CA ARG A 109 8.78 4.35 14.05
C ARG A 109 9.58 4.91 12.87
N LEU A 110 10.32 5.99 13.11
CA LEU A 110 11.17 6.60 12.09
C LEU A 110 12.29 5.65 11.65
N ALA A 111 12.95 4.98 12.58
CA ALA A 111 13.95 3.95 12.31
C ALA A 111 13.37 2.77 11.53
N GLY A 112 12.17 2.30 11.89
CA GLY A 112 11.46 1.24 11.17
C GLY A 112 11.14 1.61 9.73
N ILE A 113 10.65 2.82 9.48
CA ILE A 113 10.37 3.34 8.13
C ILE A 113 11.67 3.42 7.31
N ALA A 114 12.75 3.92 7.89
CA ALA A 114 14.06 3.98 7.22
C ALA A 114 14.57 2.58 6.83
N LEU A 115 14.38 1.59 7.71
CA LEU A 115 14.77 0.20 7.45
C LEU A 115 13.94 -0.43 6.34
N ILE A 116 12.63 -0.17 6.29
CA ILE A 116 11.74 -0.61 5.22
C ILE A 116 12.19 0.01 3.89
N CYS A 117 12.51 1.30 3.87
CA CYS A 117 13.00 1.98 2.66
C CYS A 117 14.33 1.38 2.18
N ALA A 118 15.27 1.15 3.09
CA ALA A 118 16.55 0.52 2.75
C ALA A 118 16.36 -0.90 2.20
N GLY A 119 15.51 -1.71 2.84
CA GLY A 119 15.16 -3.05 2.37
C GLY A 119 14.50 -3.02 0.98
N THR A 120 13.61 -2.07 0.73
CA THR A 120 12.96 -1.89 -0.57
C THR A 120 13.96 -1.59 -1.69
N VAL A 121 14.92 -0.70 -1.42
CA VAL A 121 15.99 -0.35 -2.37
C VAL A 121 16.86 -1.58 -2.67
N LEU A 122 17.22 -2.36 -1.65
CA LEU A 122 18.02 -3.58 -1.82
C LEU A 122 17.29 -4.62 -2.68
N ILE A 123 15.99 -4.84 -2.46
CA ILE A 123 15.19 -5.78 -3.26
C ILE A 123 15.07 -5.29 -4.72
N ALA A 124 14.86 -4.00 -4.92
CA ALA A 124 14.79 -3.41 -6.26
C ALA A 124 16.09 -3.60 -7.05
N GLN A 125 17.25 -3.45 -6.40
CA GLN A 125 18.56 -3.68 -7.01
C GLN A 125 18.85 -5.15 -7.27
N GLY A 126 18.44 -6.04 -6.37
CA GLY A 126 18.62 -7.49 -6.53
C GLY A 126 17.82 -8.08 -7.70
N GLY A 127 16.66 -7.53 -8.03
CA GLY A 127 15.84 -7.96 -9.16
C GLY A 127 16.44 -7.64 -10.54
N GLU A 128 17.25 -6.60 -10.65
CA GLU A 128 17.93 -6.22 -11.91
C GLU A 128 19.14 -7.12 -12.23
N GLY A 129 19.81 -7.63 -11.21
CA GLY A 129 20.99 -8.52 -11.39
C GLY A 129 20.62 -9.84 -12.08
N LYS A 130 19.52 -10.47 -11.67
CA LYS A 130 19.10 -11.76 -12.21
C LYS A 130 18.68 -11.70 -13.68
N LYS A 131 18.06 -10.61 -14.09
CA LYS A 131 17.63 -10.40 -15.48
C LYS A 131 18.80 -10.19 -16.44
N ARG A 132 19.92 -9.64 -15.96
CA ARG A 132 21.15 -9.49 -16.75
C ARG A 132 21.84 -10.83 -16.98
N ASP A 133 21.94 -11.66 -15.96
CA ASP A 133 22.58 -12.98 -16.07
C ASP A 133 21.81 -13.90 -17.03
N ASP A 134 20.48 -13.97 -16.92
CA ASP A 134 19.64 -14.78 -17.81
C ASP A 134 19.76 -14.32 -19.28
N THR A 135 19.82 -13.02 -19.52
CA THR A 135 19.96 -12.46 -20.88
C THR A 135 21.36 -12.75 -21.47
N GLN A 136 22.42 -12.65 -20.67
CA GLN A 136 23.78 -12.97 -21.12
C GLN A 136 23.94 -14.44 -21.42
N THR A 137 23.38 -15.33 -20.60
CA THR A 137 23.41 -16.77 -20.81
C THR A 137 22.68 -17.16 -22.09
N LEU A 138 21.49 -16.58 -22.35
CA LEU A 138 20.74 -16.84 -23.58
C LEU A 138 21.47 -16.32 -24.82
N THR A 139 22.14 -15.19 -24.74
CA THR A 139 22.94 -14.62 -25.84
C THR A 139 24.13 -15.52 -26.17
N GLN A 140 24.86 -15.99 -25.16
CA GLN A 140 25.99 -16.91 -25.34
C GLN A 140 25.57 -18.26 -25.94
N LEU A 141 24.43 -18.81 -25.50
CA LEU A 141 23.89 -20.06 -26.08
C LEU A 141 23.45 -19.86 -27.54
N SER A 142 22.89 -18.69 -27.87
CA SER A 142 22.50 -18.33 -29.24
C SER A 142 23.70 -18.15 -30.17
N GLU A 143 24.80 -17.62 -29.66
CA GLU A 143 26.06 -17.48 -30.43
C GLU A 143 26.76 -18.85 -30.62
N ALA A 144 26.74 -19.72 -29.62
CA ALA A 144 27.36 -21.05 -29.68
C ALA A 144 26.62 -22.04 -30.63
N THR A 145 25.32 -21.75 -30.92
CA THR A 145 24.49 -22.58 -31.82
C THR A 145 24.40 -22.04 -33.24
N LYS A 146 25.13 -21.00 -33.59
CA LYS A 146 25.19 -20.48 -34.95
C LYS A 146 26.15 -21.27 -35.80
N PRO A 147 25.72 -21.91 -36.91
CA PRO A 147 26.56 -22.76 -37.77
C PRO A 147 27.66 -21.96 -38.47
#